data_d4da603e5284691d4f42c1ebe3f0a8c3
#
_entry.id   d4da603e5284691d4f42c1ebe3f0a8c3
#
_cell.length_a   1.000
_cell.length_b   1.000
_cell.length_c   1.000
_cell.angle_alpha   90.00
_cell.angle_beta   90.00
_cell.angle_gamma   90.00
#
_symmetry.space_group_name_H-M   'P 1'
#
loop_
_entity.id
_entity.type
_entity.pdbx_description
1 polymer ?
#
loop_
_entity_poly.entity_id
_entity_poly.type
_entity_poly.pdbx_seq_one_letter_code
_entity_poly.pdbx_strand_id
1 'polypeptide(L)'
;MILGFFFLFHFLEVLSGREGFFAKKGGVSLVRNRDLRPAAKANPTIQQAFERFQKYNRLKNLSQGSLDFYAAKGRSFFRFLGDTEQPIHTITEETVEDYIFYMKDQQLHDTTINTNLRMVRAFLYWCMEKGYLEKYPIRLVRADDPIKEPYTTDELQKLLKEPDCKTCSFAEYRNWVIVNFLLGTGCRASTLLNLQIGDLDLSAGTVFFRHMKARNQQIVPLSKALVKIMEEYLEHRTSDPTAPLLSLIHI
;
A
#
# COMPACT_ATOMS: atom_id res chain seq x y z
N MET A 1 -26.72 -8.58 25.47
CA MET A 1 -26.99 -7.14 25.60
C MET A 1 -27.18 -6.86 27.08
N ILE A 2 -26.45 -5.92 27.67
CA ILE A 2 -26.35 -5.61 29.11
C ILE A 2 -25.14 -6.28 29.78
N LEU A 3 -23.93 -5.76 29.55
CA LEU A 3 -22.74 -5.91 30.44
C LEU A 3 -21.58 -4.97 30.02
N GLY A 4 -21.90 -3.80 29.48
CA GLY A 4 -20.89 -2.81 29.03
C GLY A 4 -20.99 -1.41 29.67
N PHE A 5 -21.86 -1.23 30.66
CA PHE A 5 -22.14 0.11 31.18
C PHE A 5 -21.64 0.38 32.61
N PHE A 6 -20.96 -0.56 33.25
CA PHE A 6 -20.56 -0.43 34.68
C PHE A 6 -19.09 -0.01 34.89
N PHE A 7 -18.27 0.11 33.84
CA PHE A 7 -16.85 0.44 34.01
C PHE A 7 -16.51 1.92 33.78
N LEU A 8 -17.46 2.75 33.36
CA LEU A 8 -17.21 4.17 33.09
C LEU A 8 -17.58 5.11 34.25
N PHE A 9 -18.28 4.62 35.26
CA PHE A 9 -18.74 5.45 36.38
C PHE A 9 -17.81 5.45 37.60
N HIS A 10 -16.87 4.51 37.68
CA HIS A 10 -15.97 4.41 38.85
C HIS A 10 -14.64 5.17 38.67
N PHE A 11 -14.38 5.76 37.50
CA PHE A 11 -13.13 6.53 37.23
C PHE A 11 -13.32 8.05 37.44
N LEU A 12 -14.53 8.52 37.61
CA LEU A 12 -14.85 9.96 37.83
C LEU A 12 -15.04 10.37 39.28
N GLU A 13 -15.12 9.43 40.22
CA GLU A 13 -15.28 9.73 41.65
C GLU A 13 -13.98 9.92 42.45
N VAL A 14 -12.82 9.61 41.85
CA VAL A 14 -11.50 9.72 42.53
C VAL A 14 -10.87 11.12 42.36
N LEU A 15 -11.44 11.99 41.54
CA LEU A 15 -10.90 13.35 41.30
C LEU A 15 -11.68 14.49 41.97
N SER A 16 -12.64 14.18 42.85
CA SER A 16 -13.42 15.21 43.55
C SER A 16 -13.57 14.85 45.01
N GLY A 17 -12.60 15.17 45.82
CA GLY A 17 -12.66 14.93 47.25
C GLY A 17 -11.68 15.78 48.06
N ARG A 18 -12.06 17.04 48.31
CA ARG A 18 -12.06 17.80 49.57
C ARG A 18 -10.76 17.99 50.37
N GLU A 19 -10.30 19.23 50.36
CA GLU A 19 -10.29 20.18 51.48
C GLU A 19 -9.78 19.70 52.84
N GLY A 20 -8.71 20.39 53.22
CA GLY A 20 -8.66 20.98 54.58
C GLY A 20 -7.65 20.34 55.52
N PHE A 21 -6.49 20.94 55.71
CA PHE A 21 -6.04 21.33 57.09
C PHE A 21 -4.90 22.33 57.05
N PHE A 22 -4.99 23.38 57.86
CA PHE A 22 -4.03 24.43 58.10
C PHE A 22 -2.76 23.92 58.78
N ALA A 23 -1.56 24.38 58.33
CA ALA A 23 -0.46 24.75 59.24
C ALA A 23 0.51 25.72 58.57
N LYS A 24 0.73 26.85 59.25
CA LYS A 24 1.70 27.90 58.95
C LYS A 24 3.14 27.47 59.28
N LYS A 25 4.07 27.90 58.49
CA LYS A 25 5.36 28.58 58.70
C LYS A 25 6.51 27.99 57.91
N GLY A 26 7.17 28.87 57.20
CA GLY A 26 8.48 28.63 56.62
C GLY A 26 8.59 29.19 55.21
N GLY A 27 8.93 30.48 55.08
CA GLY A 27 9.11 31.10 53.76
C GLY A 27 10.33 30.49 53.06
N VAL A 28 10.07 29.62 52.12
CA VAL A 28 11.00 29.27 51.05
C VAL A 28 10.53 29.99 49.80
N SER A 29 11.30 30.95 49.34
CA SER A 29 11.11 31.63 48.09
C SER A 29 11.14 30.59 46.98
N LEU A 30 9.97 30.17 46.52
CA LEU A 30 9.84 29.40 45.28
C LEU A 30 10.25 30.31 44.13
N VAL A 31 11.49 30.22 43.71
CA VAL A 31 11.92 30.69 42.41
C VAL A 31 10.94 30.04 41.40
N ARG A 32 10.03 30.83 40.88
CA ARG A 32 9.18 30.41 39.76
C ARG A 32 10.09 30.10 38.60
N ASN A 33 10.42 28.83 38.43
CA ASN A 33 11.10 28.32 37.25
C ASN A 33 10.16 28.53 36.07
N ARG A 34 10.25 29.70 35.41
CA ARG A 34 9.45 30.11 34.26
C ARG A 34 9.86 29.41 32.95
N ASP A 35 10.84 28.54 33.00
CA ASP A 35 11.47 27.98 31.79
C ASP A 35 11.35 26.46 31.66
N LEU A 36 10.28 25.88 32.20
CA LEU A 36 9.84 24.52 31.80
C LEU A 36 8.98 24.55 30.56
N ARG A 37 9.31 25.37 29.56
CA ARG A 37 8.92 25.03 28.21
C ARG A 37 9.78 23.85 27.81
N PRO A 38 9.19 22.68 27.42
CA PRO A 38 9.99 21.62 26.87
C PRO A 38 10.78 22.25 25.72
N ALA A 39 12.10 22.08 25.74
CA ALA A 39 12.98 22.58 24.69
C ALA A 39 12.31 22.23 23.36
N ALA A 40 12.08 23.21 22.50
CA ALA A 40 11.43 23.02 21.22
C ALA A 40 12.15 21.85 20.55
N LYS A 41 11.46 20.73 20.37
CA LYS A 41 12.06 19.56 19.71
C LYS A 41 12.62 20.06 18.41
N ALA A 42 13.95 20.06 18.28
CA ALA A 42 14.60 20.50 17.05
C ALA A 42 13.90 19.81 15.88
N ASN A 43 13.41 20.61 14.92
CA ASN A 43 12.72 20.07 13.77
C ASN A 43 13.67 19.09 13.06
N PRO A 44 13.24 17.88 12.74
CA PRO A 44 14.08 16.92 12.05
C PRO A 44 14.48 17.44 10.67
N THR A 45 15.58 16.96 10.14
CA THR A 45 15.90 17.17 8.72
C THR A 45 14.88 16.44 7.84
N ILE A 46 14.80 16.80 6.56
CA ILE A 46 13.94 16.13 5.58
C ILE A 46 14.23 14.62 5.56
N GLN A 47 15.52 14.25 5.53
CA GLN A 47 15.97 12.86 5.55
C GLN A 47 15.49 12.15 6.83
N GLN A 48 15.73 12.73 8.00
CA GLN A 48 15.30 12.15 9.29
C GLN A 48 13.78 12.02 9.40
N ALA A 49 13.03 13.01 8.91
CA ALA A 49 11.58 12.96 8.88
C ALA A 49 11.09 11.81 8.00
N PHE A 50 11.69 11.60 6.84
CA PHE A 50 11.33 10.52 5.93
C PHE A 50 11.66 9.13 6.50
N GLU A 51 12.80 8.97 7.17
CA GLU A 51 13.15 7.72 7.85
C GLU A 51 12.14 7.37 8.96
N ARG A 52 11.72 8.39 9.74
CA ARG A 52 10.66 8.23 10.75
C ARG A 52 9.31 7.86 10.11
N PHE A 53 8.97 8.47 8.96
CA PHE A 53 7.78 8.12 8.20
C PHE A 53 7.83 6.68 7.68
N GLN A 54 8.96 6.23 7.16
CA GLN A 54 9.13 4.84 6.74
C GLN A 54 9.00 3.87 7.91
N LYS A 55 9.63 4.18 9.07
CA LYS A 55 9.47 3.39 10.28
C LYS A 55 8.01 3.31 10.73
N TYR A 56 7.29 4.42 10.71
CA TYR A 56 5.86 4.47 11.02
C TYR A 56 5.03 3.59 10.07
N ASN A 57 5.34 3.60 8.77
CA ASN A 57 4.65 2.76 7.79
C ASN A 57 4.91 1.26 8.02
N ARG A 58 6.12 0.89 8.44
CA ARG A 58 6.44 -0.49 8.87
C ARG A 58 5.64 -0.89 10.12
N LEU A 59 5.54 -0.01 11.11
CA LEU A 59 4.72 -0.25 12.30
C LEU A 59 3.23 -0.41 11.98
N LYS A 60 2.73 0.29 10.96
CA LYS A 60 1.38 0.09 10.40
C LYS A 60 1.23 -1.20 9.60
N ASN A 61 2.28 -1.99 9.50
CA ASN A 61 2.29 -3.23 8.75
C ASN A 61 1.89 -3.05 7.28
N LEU A 62 2.37 -2.00 6.61
CA LEU A 62 2.16 -1.83 5.19
C LEU A 62 2.84 -2.98 4.41
N SER A 63 2.30 -3.33 3.24
CA SER A 63 2.91 -4.33 2.38
C SER A 63 4.29 -3.87 1.89
N GLN A 64 5.19 -4.82 1.61
CA GLN A 64 6.52 -4.51 1.07
C GLN A 64 6.43 -3.63 -0.18
N GLY A 65 5.54 -3.96 -1.12
CA GLY A 65 5.32 -3.14 -2.32
C GLY A 65 4.92 -1.69 -2.03
N SER A 66 4.17 -1.43 -0.92
CA SER A 66 3.87 -0.05 -0.50
C SER A 66 5.09 0.65 0.07
N LEU A 67 5.92 -0.06 0.84
CA LEU A 67 7.17 0.49 1.39
C LEU A 67 8.15 0.83 0.26
N ASP A 68 8.30 -0.06 -0.72
CA ASP A 68 9.15 0.14 -1.90
C ASP A 68 8.66 1.30 -2.76
N PHE A 69 7.32 1.43 -2.91
CA PHE A 69 6.70 2.58 -3.58
C PHE A 69 7.09 3.90 -2.90
N TYR A 70 6.92 4.00 -1.57
CA TYR A 70 7.31 5.21 -0.84
C TYR A 70 8.81 5.49 -0.97
N ALA A 71 9.66 4.48 -0.88
CA ALA A 71 11.10 4.64 -1.03
C ALA A 71 11.48 5.12 -2.45
N ALA A 72 10.90 4.51 -3.49
CA ALA A 72 11.18 4.86 -4.88
C ALA A 72 10.73 6.29 -5.22
N LYS A 73 9.50 6.65 -4.84
CA LYS A 73 8.95 7.99 -5.10
C LYS A 73 9.58 9.07 -4.20
N GLY A 74 10.01 8.69 -2.98
CA GLY A 74 10.79 9.57 -2.11
C GLY A 74 12.11 9.99 -2.76
N ARG A 75 12.84 9.06 -3.37
CA ARG A 75 14.07 9.38 -4.10
C ARG A 75 13.87 10.39 -5.23
N SER A 76 12.73 10.32 -5.93
CA SER A 76 12.40 11.30 -6.98
C SER A 76 12.20 12.71 -6.41
N PHE A 77 11.46 12.81 -5.30
CA PHE A 77 11.23 14.08 -4.62
C PHE A 77 12.53 14.66 -4.03
N PHE A 78 13.36 13.82 -3.41
CA PHE A 78 14.63 14.27 -2.84
C PHE A 78 15.65 14.71 -3.90
N ARG A 79 15.63 14.09 -5.08
CA ARG A 79 16.45 14.54 -6.20
C ARG A 79 16.06 15.95 -6.66
N PHE A 80 14.77 16.28 -6.64
CA PHE A 80 14.28 17.63 -6.90
C PHE A 80 14.73 18.62 -5.82
N LEU A 81 14.60 18.25 -4.53
CA LEU A 81 14.99 19.12 -3.41
C LEU A 81 16.50 19.37 -3.34
N GLY A 82 17.32 18.44 -3.83
CA GLY A 82 18.78 18.50 -3.79
C GLY A 82 19.34 18.24 -2.38
N ASP A 83 19.20 19.19 -1.46
CA ASP A 83 19.66 19.07 -0.08
C ASP A 83 18.55 18.54 0.83
N THR A 84 18.76 17.34 1.40
CA THR A 84 17.83 16.68 2.34
C THR A 84 18.20 16.87 3.80
N GLU A 85 19.36 17.49 4.09
CA GLU A 85 19.78 17.81 5.45
C GLU A 85 19.14 19.09 5.98
N GLN A 86 18.46 19.85 5.13
CA GLN A 86 17.66 20.99 5.54
C GLN A 86 16.54 20.58 6.50
N PRO A 87 16.16 21.46 7.45
CA PRO A 87 15.02 21.20 8.34
C PRO A 87 13.72 21.00 7.54
N ILE A 88 12.89 20.04 7.95
CA ILE A 88 11.65 19.69 7.22
C ILE A 88 10.69 20.88 7.05
N HIS A 89 10.70 21.85 7.97
CA HIS A 89 9.82 23.03 7.91
C HIS A 89 10.13 23.99 6.76
N THR A 90 11.25 23.79 6.05
CA THR A 90 11.55 24.55 4.82
C THR A 90 10.67 24.15 3.64
N ILE A 91 10.01 22.98 3.71
CA ILE A 91 9.09 22.54 2.65
C ILE A 91 7.74 23.25 2.84
N THR A 92 7.40 24.08 1.88
CA THR A 92 6.17 24.88 1.82
C THR A 92 5.20 24.35 0.74
N GLU A 93 4.01 24.94 0.66
CA GLU A 93 3.09 24.69 -0.46
C GLU A 93 3.75 25.04 -1.80
N GLU A 94 4.46 26.16 -1.88
CA GLU A 94 5.21 26.60 -3.06
C GLU A 94 6.26 25.53 -3.50
N THR A 95 6.99 24.93 -2.55
CA THR A 95 7.93 23.84 -2.86
C THR A 95 7.24 22.67 -3.56
N VAL A 96 5.99 22.36 -3.19
CA VAL A 96 5.21 21.28 -3.84
C VAL A 96 4.75 21.70 -5.23
N GLU A 97 4.37 22.98 -5.42
CA GLU A 97 4.03 23.54 -6.73
C GLU A 97 5.24 23.52 -7.67
N ASP A 98 6.40 23.94 -7.21
CA ASP A 98 7.66 23.87 -7.95
C ASP A 98 8.01 22.43 -8.35
N TYR A 99 7.74 21.46 -7.48
CA TYR A 99 7.92 20.04 -7.82
C TYR A 99 6.97 19.59 -8.94
N ILE A 100 5.74 20.11 -8.97
CA ILE A 100 4.80 19.83 -10.07
C ILE A 100 5.34 20.42 -11.38
N PHE A 101 5.81 21.67 -11.39
CA PHE A 101 6.41 22.29 -12.57
C PHE A 101 7.65 21.54 -13.03
N TYR A 102 8.55 21.17 -12.11
CA TYR A 102 9.72 20.37 -12.43
C TYR A 102 9.35 19.04 -13.12
N MET A 103 8.29 18.36 -12.68
CA MET A 103 7.83 17.12 -13.33
C MET A 103 7.20 17.39 -14.70
N LYS A 104 6.49 18.51 -14.88
CA LYS A 104 5.91 18.93 -16.16
C LYS A 104 6.99 19.27 -17.18
N ASP A 105 8.04 19.95 -16.77
CA ASP A 105 9.19 20.27 -17.63
C ASP A 105 9.90 19.02 -18.14
N GLN A 106 9.86 17.92 -17.36
CA GLN A 106 10.31 16.60 -17.80
C GLN A 106 9.28 15.87 -18.67
N GLN A 107 8.21 16.52 -19.09
CA GLN A 107 7.15 15.95 -19.95
C GLN A 107 6.49 14.69 -19.37
N LEU A 108 6.42 14.56 -18.04
CA LEU A 108 5.76 13.43 -17.41
C LEU A 108 4.23 13.55 -17.56
N HIS A 109 3.58 12.43 -17.84
CA HIS A 109 2.12 12.36 -17.87
C HIS A 109 1.50 12.73 -16.51
N ASP A 110 0.35 13.42 -16.51
CA ASP A 110 -0.35 13.86 -15.31
C ASP A 110 -0.67 12.71 -14.34
N THR A 111 -0.97 11.51 -14.84
CA THR A 111 -1.15 10.30 -14.03
C THR A 111 0.13 9.90 -13.29
N THR A 112 1.30 10.08 -13.91
CA THR A 112 2.61 9.84 -13.31
C THR A 112 2.93 10.91 -12.27
N ILE A 113 2.66 12.19 -12.59
CA ILE A 113 2.79 13.32 -11.66
C ILE A 113 1.92 13.05 -10.43
N ASN A 114 0.66 12.69 -10.60
CA ASN A 114 -0.25 12.37 -9.50
C ASN A 114 0.23 11.17 -8.66
N THR A 115 0.86 10.19 -9.29
CA THR A 115 1.44 9.05 -8.58
C THR A 115 2.58 9.49 -7.66
N ASN A 116 3.46 10.39 -8.11
CA ASN A 116 4.50 10.99 -7.28
C ASN A 116 3.91 11.87 -6.17
N LEU A 117 2.93 12.72 -6.50
CA LEU A 117 2.27 13.59 -5.54
C LEU A 117 1.52 12.83 -4.44
N ARG A 118 0.95 11.66 -4.72
CA ARG A 118 0.32 10.80 -3.68
C ARG A 118 1.32 10.40 -2.61
N MET A 119 2.57 10.11 -2.98
CA MET A 119 3.63 9.83 -1.99
C MET A 119 3.98 11.09 -1.19
N VAL A 120 4.28 12.20 -1.89
CA VAL A 120 4.63 13.48 -1.25
C VAL A 120 3.53 13.91 -0.29
N ARG A 121 2.27 13.86 -0.72
CA ARG A 121 1.10 14.16 0.12
C ARG A 121 1.02 13.28 1.36
N ALA A 122 1.23 11.96 1.23
CA ALA A 122 1.19 11.06 2.38
C ALA A 122 2.30 11.36 3.38
N PHE A 123 3.50 11.67 2.92
CA PHE A 123 4.65 12.04 3.74
C PHE A 123 4.46 13.38 4.44
N LEU A 124 4.11 14.43 3.68
CA LEU A 124 3.98 15.78 4.24
C LEU A 124 2.77 15.89 5.18
N TYR A 125 1.63 15.24 4.88
CA TYR A 125 0.51 15.19 5.81
C TYR A 125 0.86 14.46 7.11
N TRP A 126 1.65 13.39 7.05
CA TRP A 126 2.18 12.77 8.25
C TRP A 126 3.09 13.74 9.04
N CYS A 127 3.94 14.53 8.35
CA CYS A 127 4.76 15.57 8.99
C CYS A 127 3.90 16.65 9.66
N MET A 128 2.83 17.08 9.00
CA MET A 128 1.84 18.03 9.54
C MET A 128 1.13 17.48 10.79
N GLU A 129 0.75 16.19 10.79
CA GLU A 129 0.17 15.51 11.96
C GLU A 129 1.14 15.42 13.13
N LYS A 130 2.44 15.31 12.85
CA LYS A 130 3.51 15.30 13.88
C LYS A 130 3.89 16.69 14.36
N GLY A 131 3.34 17.75 13.76
CA GLY A 131 3.68 19.13 14.08
C GLY A 131 5.06 19.56 13.58
N TYR A 132 5.61 18.88 12.58
CA TYR A 132 6.87 19.24 11.93
C TYR A 132 6.68 20.32 10.86
N LEU A 133 5.47 20.43 10.32
CA LEU A 133 5.06 21.38 9.27
C LEU A 133 3.75 22.07 9.68
N GLU A 134 3.58 23.30 9.20
CA GLU A 134 2.28 23.93 9.17
C GLU A 134 1.34 23.21 8.19
N LYS A 135 0.03 23.31 8.45
CA LYS A 135 -0.97 22.63 7.62
C LYS A 135 -1.27 23.45 6.37
N TYR A 136 -1.06 22.83 5.22
CA TYR A 136 -1.49 23.36 3.93
C TYR A 136 -2.03 22.25 3.03
N PRO A 137 -2.93 22.56 2.07
CA PRO A 137 -3.51 21.55 1.20
C PRO A 137 -2.52 21.16 0.08
N ILE A 138 -2.43 19.85 -0.21
CA ILE A 138 -1.67 19.36 -1.36
C ILE A 138 -2.68 18.79 -2.36
N ARG A 139 -2.88 19.52 -3.47
CA ARG A 139 -3.83 19.16 -4.51
C ARG A 139 -3.17 18.30 -5.58
N LEU A 140 -3.92 17.37 -6.13
CA LEU A 140 -3.50 16.60 -7.30
C LEU A 140 -3.75 17.41 -8.57
N VAL A 141 -2.95 17.18 -9.60
CA VAL A 141 -3.14 17.76 -10.93
C VAL A 141 -4.39 17.13 -11.56
N ARG A 142 -5.20 17.92 -12.25
CA ARG A 142 -6.31 17.38 -13.04
C ARG A 142 -5.71 16.54 -14.17
N ALA A 143 -6.01 15.26 -14.17
CA ALA A 143 -5.55 14.32 -15.19
C ALA A 143 -6.76 13.80 -15.97
N ASP A 144 -6.63 13.74 -17.27
CA ASP A 144 -7.58 13.04 -18.10
C ASP A 144 -7.32 11.54 -17.95
N ASP A 145 -8.37 10.79 -17.64
CA ASP A 145 -8.33 9.34 -17.52
C ASP A 145 -9.02 8.75 -18.77
N PRO A 146 -8.23 8.44 -19.81
CA PRO A 146 -8.81 7.92 -21.04
C PRO A 146 -9.51 6.60 -20.78
N ILE A 147 -10.73 6.46 -21.28
CA ILE A 147 -11.49 5.22 -21.22
C ILE A 147 -10.69 4.17 -21.98
N LYS A 148 -10.29 3.11 -21.29
CA LYS A 148 -9.68 1.95 -21.94
C LYS A 148 -10.78 1.17 -22.64
N GLU A 149 -10.64 1.04 -23.94
CA GLU A 149 -11.56 0.21 -24.69
C GLU A 149 -11.45 -1.25 -24.24
N PRO A 150 -12.58 -1.91 -23.95
CA PRO A 150 -12.58 -3.34 -23.64
C PRO A 150 -12.28 -4.15 -24.90
N TYR A 151 -11.76 -5.36 -24.72
CA TYR A 151 -11.58 -6.28 -25.84
C TYR A 151 -12.92 -6.59 -26.51
N THR A 152 -12.92 -6.61 -27.82
CA THR A 152 -14.07 -7.06 -28.62
C THR A 152 -14.28 -8.57 -28.48
N THR A 153 -15.48 -9.06 -28.83
CA THR A 153 -15.77 -10.49 -28.80
C THR A 153 -14.82 -11.28 -29.71
N ASP A 154 -14.49 -10.74 -30.87
CA ASP A 154 -13.59 -11.39 -31.84
C ASP A 154 -12.16 -11.48 -31.34
N GLU A 155 -11.69 -10.44 -30.64
CA GLU A 155 -10.35 -10.46 -30.00
C GLU A 155 -10.31 -11.48 -28.87
N LEU A 156 -11.36 -11.55 -28.04
CA LEU A 156 -11.47 -12.55 -26.99
C LEU A 156 -11.51 -13.97 -27.54
N GLN A 157 -12.26 -14.21 -28.62
CA GLN A 157 -12.28 -15.52 -29.29
C GLN A 157 -10.91 -15.92 -29.81
N LYS A 158 -10.15 -14.99 -30.38
CA LYS A 158 -8.76 -15.26 -30.82
C LYS A 158 -7.84 -15.59 -29.63
N LEU A 159 -7.95 -14.87 -28.52
CA LEU A 159 -7.16 -15.10 -27.29
C LEU A 159 -7.49 -16.45 -26.64
N LEU A 160 -8.75 -16.88 -26.72
CA LEU A 160 -9.24 -18.13 -26.14
C LEU A 160 -9.07 -19.34 -27.06
N LYS A 161 -8.66 -19.13 -28.33
CA LYS A 161 -8.43 -20.22 -29.24
C LYS A 161 -7.30 -21.11 -28.74
N GLU A 162 -7.59 -22.37 -28.53
CA GLU A 162 -6.61 -23.38 -28.11
C GLU A 162 -5.48 -23.51 -29.15
N PRO A 163 -4.22 -23.45 -28.74
CA PRO A 163 -3.11 -23.70 -29.64
C PRO A 163 -3.06 -25.17 -30.01
N ASP A 164 -2.52 -25.47 -31.21
CA ASP A 164 -2.33 -26.86 -31.63
C ASP A 164 -1.20 -27.51 -30.81
N CYS A 165 -1.57 -28.36 -29.85
CA CYS A 165 -0.66 -29.05 -28.94
C CYS A 165 0.40 -29.91 -29.64
N LYS A 166 0.26 -30.22 -30.94
CA LYS A 166 1.25 -30.96 -31.70
C LYS A 166 2.39 -30.07 -32.19
N THR A 167 2.15 -28.80 -32.34
CA THR A 167 3.11 -27.85 -32.94
C THR A 167 3.49 -26.69 -32.05
N CYS A 168 2.67 -26.38 -31.03
CA CYS A 168 2.91 -25.27 -30.11
C CYS A 168 4.04 -25.60 -29.10
N SER A 169 4.72 -24.55 -28.69
CA SER A 169 5.63 -24.65 -27.54
C SER A 169 4.85 -24.71 -26.21
N PHE A 170 5.46 -25.30 -25.19
CA PHE A 170 4.84 -25.30 -23.86
C PHE A 170 4.59 -23.86 -23.36
N ALA A 171 5.40 -22.88 -23.72
CA ALA A 171 5.21 -21.49 -23.35
C ALA A 171 3.92 -20.92 -23.96
N GLU A 172 3.60 -21.25 -25.22
CA GLU A 172 2.36 -20.84 -25.87
C GLU A 172 1.15 -21.49 -25.22
N TYR A 173 1.22 -22.79 -24.93
CA TYR A 173 0.15 -23.52 -24.23
C TYR A 173 -0.08 -22.94 -22.84
N ARG A 174 0.98 -22.74 -22.06
CA ARG A 174 0.91 -22.09 -20.73
C ARG A 174 0.29 -20.69 -20.81
N ASN A 175 0.67 -19.87 -21.80
CA ASN A 175 0.12 -18.53 -21.97
C ASN A 175 -1.39 -18.58 -22.26
N TRP A 176 -1.83 -19.54 -23.05
CA TRP A 176 -3.25 -19.78 -23.29
C TRP A 176 -3.98 -20.19 -22.00
N VAL A 177 -3.41 -21.06 -21.20
CA VAL A 177 -3.95 -21.43 -19.87
C VAL A 177 -4.04 -20.21 -18.95
N ILE A 178 -3.02 -19.35 -18.93
CA ILE A 178 -3.02 -18.08 -18.17
C ILE A 178 -4.18 -17.20 -18.57
N VAL A 179 -4.42 -17.00 -19.87
CA VAL A 179 -5.53 -16.18 -20.38
C VAL A 179 -6.87 -16.76 -19.94
N ASN A 180 -7.08 -18.07 -20.12
CA ASN A 180 -8.30 -18.74 -19.67
C ASN A 180 -8.51 -18.62 -18.17
N PHE A 181 -7.46 -18.78 -17.38
CA PHE A 181 -7.53 -18.66 -15.92
C PHE A 181 -7.90 -17.25 -15.48
N LEU A 182 -7.27 -16.22 -16.07
CA LEU A 182 -7.58 -14.82 -15.78
C LEU A 182 -9.01 -14.45 -16.15
N LEU A 183 -9.47 -14.88 -17.31
CA LEU A 183 -10.85 -14.61 -17.76
C LEU A 183 -11.89 -15.37 -16.93
N GLY A 184 -11.59 -16.64 -16.60
CA GLY A 184 -12.51 -17.48 -15.84
C GLY A 184 -12.65 -17.12 -14.36
N THR A 185 -11.61 -16.50 -13.76
CA THR A 185 -11.61 -16.17 -12.34
C THR A 185 -11.67 -14.66 -12.04
N GLY A 186 -11.31 -13.81 -13.00
CA GLY A 186 -11.20 -12.37 -12.80
C GLY A 186 -10.11 -11.97 -11.78
N CYS A 187 -9.19 -12.87 -11.44
CA CYS A 187 -8.16 -12.58 -10.47
C CYS A 187 -7.11 -11.59 -11.02
N ARG A 188 -6.39 -10.91 -10.12
CA ARG A 188 -5.30 -10.03 -10.52
C ARG A 188 -4.07 -10.85 -10.93
N ALA A 189 -3.28 -10.33 -11.86
CA ALA A 189 -2.01 -10.97 -12.28
C ALA A 189 -1.09 -11.30 -11.08
N SER A 190 -0.98 -10.41 -10.10
CA SER A 190 -0.22 -10.67 -8.88
C SER A 190 -0.77 -11.81 -8.03
N THR A 191 -2.09 -12.04 -8.03
CA THR A 191 -2.71 -13.20 -7.37
C THR A 191 -2.34 -14.48 -8.08
N LEU A 192 -2.45 -14.48 -9.42
CA LEU A 192 -2.10 -15.61 -10.26
C LEU A 192 -0.64 -16.04 -10.09
N LEU A 193 0.31 -15.07 -10.08
CA LEU A 193 1.73 -15.33 -9.92
C LEU A 193 2.12 -15.97 -8.57
N ASN A 194 1.28 -15.82 -7.56
CA ASN A 194 1.50 -16.39 -6.22
C ASN A 194 0.75 -17.71 -6.00
N LEU A 195 0.02 -18.23 -6.99
CA LEU A 195 -0.66 -19.51 -6.88
C LEU A 195 0.31 -20.68 -6.95
N GLN A 196 0.05 -21.65 -6.10
CA GLN A 196 0.74 -22.96 -6.08
C GLN A 196 -0.20 -24.04 -6.62
N ILE A 197 0.36 -25.14 -7.09
CA ILE A 197 -0.43 -26.30 -7.56
C ILE A 197 -1.41 -26.77 -6.48
N GLY A 198 -0.96 -26.83 -5.23
CA GLY A 198 -1.78 -27.22 -4.08
C GLY A 198 -2.89 -26.24 -3.68
N ASP A 199 -3.00 -25.10 -4.36
CA ASP A 199 -4.13 -24.17 -4.18
C ASP A 199 -5.35 -24.53 -5.04
N LEU A 200 -5.21 -25.48 -5.96
CA LEU A 200 -6.30 -26.00 -6.77
C LEU A 200 -6.91 -27.26 -6.11
N ASP A 201 -8.22 -27.26 -5.97
CA ASP A 201 -9.02 -28.46 -5.72
C ASP A 201 -9.90 -28.71 -6.94
N LEU A 202 -9.38 -29.49 -7.88
CA LEU A 202 -10.09 -29.80 -9.13
C LEU A 202 -11.27 -30.73 -8.90
N SER A 203 -11.24 -31.54 -7.82
CA SER A 203 -12.36 -32.42 -7.45
C SER A 203 -13.55 -31.62 -6.93
N ALA A 204 -13.30 -30.55 -6.17
CA ALA A 204 -14.32 -29.61 -5.73
C ALA A 204 -14.57 -28.51 -6.77
N GLY A 205 -13.76 -28.40 -7.81
CA GLY A 205 -13.82 -27.33 -8.81
C GLY A 205 -13.57 -25.96 -8.23
N THR A 206 -12.57 -25.83 -7.36
CA THR A 206 -12.28 -24.55 -6.67
C THR A 206 -10.78 -24.20 -6.67
N VAL A 207 -10.48 -22.92 -6.49
CA VAL A 207 -9.13 -22.42 -6.25
C VAL A 207 -9.08 -21.57 -4.99
N PHE A 208 -8.03 -21.73 -4.20
CA PHE A 208 -7.80 -20.97 -2.97
C PHE A 208 -6.79 -19.83 -3.21
N PHE A 209 -7.25 -18.59 -3.16
CA PHE A 209 -6.41 -17.41 -3.23
C PHE A 209 -5.86 -17.02 -1.85
N ARG A 210 -4.64 -17.44 -1.54
CA ARG A 210 -3.96 -17.16 -0.25
C ARG A 210 -3.56 -15.70 -0.13
N HIS A 211 -3.10 -15.07 -1.22
CA HIS A 211 -2.51 -13.76 -1.25
C HIS A 211 -3.28 -12.81 -2.16
N MET A 212 -4.17 -12.02 -1.60
CA MET A 212 -4.87 -10.96 -2.30
C MET A 212 -4.38 -9.58 -1.84
N LYS A 213 -4.51 -8.56 -2.69
CA LYS A 213 -4.10 -7.18 -2.39
C LYS A 213 -4.70 -6.63 -1.09
N ALA A 214 -5.92 -7.07 -0.72
CA ALA A 214 -6.61 -6.67 0.51
C ALA A 214 -6.29 -7.56 1.72
N ARG A 215 -5.31 -8.49 1.62
CA ARG A 215 -4.96 -9.50 2.65
C ARG A 215 -6.11 -10.45 3.02
N ASN A 216 -7.18 -10.47 2.23
CA ASN A 216 -8.27 -11.41 2.41
C ASN A 216 -7.96 -12.68 1.62
N GLN A 217 -8.21 -13.82 2.21
CA GLN A 217 -8.17 -15.12 1.55
C GLN A 217 -9.55 -15.39 0.95
N GLN A 218 -9.60 -16.06 -0.20
CA GLN A 218 -10.85 -16.34 -0.87
C GLN A 218 -10.80 -17.69 -1.60
N ILE A 219 -11.87 -18.47 -1.48
CA ILE A 219 -12.10 -19.65 -2.33
C ILE A 219 -13.01 -19.21 -3.47
N VAL A 220 -12.59 -19.50 -4.70
CA VAL A 220 -13.32 -19.12 -5.92
C VAL A 220 -13.68 -20.39 -6.69
N PRO A 221 -14.95 -20.56 -7.09
CA PRO A 221 -15.35 -21.68 -7.93
C PRO A 221 -14.79 -21.53 -9.36
N LEU A 222 -14.40 -22.65 -9.95
CA LEU A 222 -13.96 -22.75 -11.33
C LEU A 222 -15.10 -23.28 -12.21
N SER A 223 -15.22 -22.77 -13.43
CA SER A 223 -16.11 -23.34 -14.41
C SER A 223 -15.65 -24.75 -14.83
N LYS A 224 -16.57 -25.60 -15.24
CA LYS A 224 -16.23 -26.95 -15.74
C LYS A 224 -15.20 -26.91 -16.88
N ALA A 225 -15.30 -25.92 -17.77
CA ALA A 225 -14.35 -25.75 -18.87
C ALA A 225 -12.94 -25.43 -18.33
N LEU A 226 -12.85 -24.54 -17.32
CA LEU A 226 -11.55 -24.18 -16.72
C LEU A 226 -10.96 -25.34 -15.92
N VAL A 227 -11.78 -26.13 -15.21
CA VAL A 227 -11.33 -27.36 -14.53
C VAL A 227 -10.66 -28.29 -15.53
N LYS A 228 -11.30 -28.57 -16.67
CA LYS A 228 -10.74 -29.44 -17.73
C LYS A 228 -9.39 -28.91 -18.24
N ILE A 229 -9.31 -27.61 -18.54
CA ILE A 229 -8.05 -26.97 -18.97
C ILE A 229 -6.95 -27.14 -17.92
N MET A 230 -7.30 -26.99 -16.62
CA MET A 230 -6.34 -27.13 -15.55
C MET A 230 -5.90 -28.57 -15.32
N GLU A 231 -6.79 -29.55 -15.48
CA GLU A 231 -6.46 -30.98 -15.44
C GLU A 231 -5.44 -31.32 -16.53
N GLU A 232 -5.71 -30.97 -17.78
CA GLU A 232 -4.81 -31.20 -18.91
C GLU A 232 -3.45 -30.47 -18.74
N TYR A 233 -3.47 -29.25 -18.23
CA TYR A 233 -2.26 -28.49 -17.96
C TYR A 233 -1.38 -29.16 -16.89
N LEU A 234 -2.00 -29.69 -15.81
CA LEU A 234 -1.27 -30.31 -14.71
C LEU A 234 -0.62 -31.63 -15.12
N GLU A 235 -1.10 -32.34 -16.14
CA GLU A 235 -0.43 -33.53 -16.71
C GLU A 235 1.01 -33.20 -17.21
N HIS A 236 1.23 -31.96 -17.62
CA HIS A 236 2.52 -31.47 -18.08
C HIS A 236 3.34 -30.77 -17.00
N ARG A 237 2.90 -30.83 -15.74
CA ARG A 237 3.56 -30.15 -14.60
C ARG A 237 4.10 -31.16 -13.60
N THR A 238 4.92 -30.66 -12.68
CA THR A 238 5.37 -31.43 -11.52
C THR A 238 4.20 -31.79 -10.60
N SER A 239 4.32 -32.88 -9.86
CA SER A 239 3.38 -33.26 -8.81
C SER A 239 3.61 -32.54 -7.46
N ASP A 240 4.63 -31.66 -7.37
CA ASP A 240 4.92 -30.90 -6.15
C ASP A 240 3.82 -29.85 -5.90
N PRO A 241 3.01 -29.98 -4.82
CA PRO A 241 1.92 -29.06 -4.53
C PRO A 241 2.42 -27.63 -4.15
N THR A 242 3.69 -27.49 -3.77
CA THR A 242 4.30 -26.19 -3.41
C THR A 242 4.86 -25.45 -4.61
N ALA A 243 4.98 -26.12 -5.77
CA ALA A 243 5.45 -25.51 -6.99
C ALA A 243 4.49 -24.42 -7.49
N PRO A 244 5.00 -23.33 -8.08
CA PRO A 244 4.16 -22.31 -8.69
C PRO A 244 3.26 -22.90 -9.77
N LEU A 245 1.95 -22.58 -9.72
CA LEU A 245 0.97 -23.10 -10.66
C LEU A 245 1.30 -22.72 -12.11
N LEU A 246 1.53 -21.44 -12.35
CA LEU A 246 1.76 -20.86 -13.67
C LEU A 246 3.09 -20.08 -13.64
N SER A 247 4.20 -20.82 -13.56
CA SER A 247 5.54 -20.21 -13.55
C SER A 247 5.84 -19.53 -14.87
N LEU A 248 6.20 -18.23 -14.81
CA LEU A 248 6.69 -17.47 -15.97
C LEU A 248 8.19 -17.67 -16.21
N ILE A 249 8.92 -18.27 -15.26
CA ILE A 249 10.39 -18.30 -15.20
C ILE A 249 10.79 -19.75 -15.22
N HIS A 250 10.77 -20.62 -15.70
CA HIS A 250 11.36 -21.96 -15.81
C HIS A 250 10.52 -22.97 -16.59
N ILE A 251 11.03 -23.09 -17.75
CA ILE A 251 11.19 -24.42 -18.36
C ILE A 251 12.61 -24.50 -18.86
#